data_851023779aae6330f7b1c28097c13e33
#
_entry.id   851023779aae6330f7b1c28097c13e33
#
_cell.length_a   1.000
_cell.length_b   1.000
_cell.length_c   1.000
_cell.angle_alpha   90.00
_cell.angle_beta   90.00
_cell.angle_gamma   90.00
#
_symmetry.space_group_name_H-M   'P 1'
#
loop_
_entity.id
_entity.type
_entity.pdbx_description
1 polymer ?
#
loop_
_entity_poly.entity_id
_entity_poly.type
_entity_poly.pdbx_seq_one_letter_code
_entity_poly.pdbx_strand_id
1 'polypeptide(L)'
;MNNMNINSAIADTLDIGNTDTEKKTGLIGFYNYTVVLTYIGMWIGFLGVMLAIKDRYVGSLICLMLAGVCDMFDGTIASTKKDRTRDERTFGIQIDSLSDIICFGVLPAVWVFCVTPKISIAFTAIFVFILCGLIRLAYFNVDEANRQAATAERRQYYLGLPITSSALAIPAVYLIGEFTAIHTQTIAALALLIIGICY
;
A
#
# COMPACT_ATOMS: atom_id res chain seq x y z
N MET A 1 -0.65 4.82 -64.83
CA MET A 1 -1.77 5.41 -64.11
C MET A 1 -1.84 4.74 -62.76
N ASN A 2 -1.44 5.40 -61.73
CA ASN A 2 -1.79 5.46 -60.36
C ASN A 2 -0.57 5.79 -59.49
N ASN A 3 -0.10 7.03 -59.62
CA ASN A 3 0.68 7.67 -58.54
C ASN A 3 -0.30 8.16 -57.50
N MET A 4 -0.94 7.27 -56.75
CA MET A 4 -1.78 7.61 -55.63
C MET A 4 -0.90 7.66 -54.39
N ASN A 5 -0.45 8.86 -54.15
CA ASN A 5 -0.34 9.54 -52.87
C ASN A 5 0.27 8.76 -51.68
N ILE A 6 1.51 8.31 -51.86
CA ILE A 6 2.36 7.80 -50.78
C ILE A 6 2.60 8.89 -49.74
N ASN A 7 2.54 10.18 -50.11
CA ASN A 7 2.76 11.31 -49.21
C ASN A 7 1.61 11.55 -48.22
N SER A 8 0.34 11.16 -48.55
CA SER A 8 -0.75 11.25 -47.59
C SER A 8 -0.70 10.14 -46.53
N ALA A 9 -0.27 8.93 -46.92
CA ALA A 9 -0.10 7.82 -45.98
C ALA A 9 1.09 8.03 -45.02
N ILE A 10 2.13 8.75 -45.46
CA ILE A 10 3.27 9.12 -44.61
C ILE A 10 2.90 10.28 -43.67
N ALA A 11 2.03 11.21 -44.12
CA ALA A 11 1.54 12.29 -43.22
C ALA A 11 0.67 11.76 -42.10
N ASP A 12 -0.21 10.79 -42.34
CA ASP A 12 -1.05 10.16 -41.31
C ASP A 12 -0.25 9.28 -40.34
N THR A 13 0.94 8.78 -40.72
CA THR A 13 1.83 8.04 -39.80
C THR A 13 2.76 8.93 -39.00
N LEU A 14 2.93 10.20 -39.40
CA LEU A 14 3.75 11.18 -38.66
C LEU A 14 2.97 12.02 -37.62
N ASP A 15 1.65 11.93 -37.62
CA ASP A 15 0.79 12.67 -36.66
C ASP A 15 0.57 11.91 -35.33
N ILE A 16 1.28 10.78 -35.11
CA ILE A 16 1.28 10.05 -33.83
C ILE A 16 2.29 10.67 -32.81
N GLY A 17 2.94 11.76 -33.16
CA GLY A 17 4.03 12.35 -32.40
C GLY A 17 3.72 13.67 -31.67
N ASN A 18 2.52 14.20 -31.79
CA ASN A 18 2.17 15.46 -31.10
C ASN A 18 1.23 15.21 -29.92
N THR A 19 1.64 14.35 -28.98
CA THR A 19 1.16 14.50 -27.62
C THR A 19 1.79 15.79 -27.09
N ASP A 20 1.00 16.84 -27.03
CA ASP A 20 1.30 18.04 -26.27
C ASP A 20 1.69 17.62 -24.85
N THR A 21 2.97 17.34 -24.64
CA THR A 21 3.59 17.37 -23.33
C THR A 21 3.63 18.84 -22.93
N GLU A 22 2.48 19.37 -22.52
CA GLU A 22 2.46 20.53 -21.65
C GLU A 22 3.44 20.22 -20.53
N LYS A 23 4.59 20.88 -20.58
CA LYS A 23 5.59 20.90 -19.52
C LYS A 23 4.90 21.53 -18.31
N LYS A 24 4.18 20.68 -17.52
CA LYS A 24 3.65 21.09 -16.23
C LYS A 24 4.86 21.43 -15.36
N THR A 25 5.20 22.70 -15.33
CA THR A 25 6.17 23.33 -14.42
C THR A 25 5.53 23.32 -13.01
N GLY A 26 5.45 22.13 -12.39
CA GLY A 26 4.86 21.91 -11.08
C GLY A 26 5.49 20.67 -10.43
N LEU A 27 5.22 20.49 -9.16
CA LEU A 27 5.58 19.26 -8.43
C LEU A 27 5.05 18.04 -9.17
N ILE A 28 5.88 17.00 -9.31
CA ILE A 28 5.52 15.75 -9.97
C ILE A 28 4.43 15.04 -9.16
N GLY A 29 3.28 14.79 -9.77
CA GLY A 29 2.17 14.05 -9.16
C GLY A 29 0.81 14.73 -9.27
N PHE A 30 -0.22 14.05 -8.79
CA PHE A 30 -1.60 14.53 -8.74
C PHE A 30 -1.95 14.87 -7.29
N TYR A 31 -2.01 16.16 -6.96
CA TYR A 31 -2.26 16.65 -5.60
C TYR A 31 -3.74 17.01 -5.43
N ASN A 32 -4.56 15.97 -5.27
CA ASN A 32 -5.98 16.12 -5.02
C ASN A 32 -6.28 15.79 -3.55
N TYR A 33 -7.39 16.34 -3.03
CA TYR A 33 -7.83 16.05 -1.66
C TYR A 33 -8.03 14.54 -1.40
N THR A 34 -8.21 13.74 -2.47
CA THR A 34 -8.41 12.29 -2.39
C THR A 34 -7.17 11.51 -1.95
N VAL A 35 -5.95 12.07 -2.10
CA VAL A 35 -4.69 11.44 -1.67
C VAL A 35 -4.13 12.07 -0.38
N VAL A 36 -4.76 13.13 0.12
CA VAL A 36 -4.28 13.81 1.34
C VAL A 36 -4.35 12.90 2.55
N LEU A 37 -5.43 12.10 2.66
CA LEU A 37 -5.58 11.19 3.80
C LEU A 37 -4.55 10.06 3.75
N THR A 38 -4.22 9.53 2.56
CA THR A 38 -3.14 8.55 2.35
C THR A 38 -1.79 9.13 2.81
N TYR A 39 -1.50 10.40 2.50
CA TYR A 39 -0.27 11.07 2.96
C TYR A 39 -0.23 11.25 4.48
N ILE A 40 -1.37 11.59 5.09
CA ILE A 40 -1.49 11.67 6.56
C ILE A 40 -1.29 10.29 7.19
N GLY A 41 -1.91 9.26 6.66
CA GLY A 41 -1.75 7.87 7.11
C GLY A 41 -0.28 7.43 7.02
N MET A 42 0.38 7.70 5.89
CA MET A 42 1.78 7.39 5.69
C MET A 42 2.70 8.15 6.67
N TRP A 43 2.41 9.44 6.93
CA TRP A 43 3.16 10.21 7.93
C TRP A 43 3.01 9.63 9.34
N ILE A 44 1.77 9.22 9.74
CA ILE A 44 1.51 8.55 11.01
C ILE A 44 2.24 7.20 11.07
N GLY A 45 2.21 6.41 10.00
CA GLY A 45 2.94 5.14 9.89
C GLY A 45 4.45 5.34 10.07
N PHE A 46 5.03 6.34 9.40
CA PHE A 46 6.44 6.69 9.55
C PHE A 46 6.78 7.12 10.98
N LEU A 47 5.93 7.94 11.62
CA LEU A 47 6.08 8.28 13.04
C LEU A 47 6.06 7.03 13.91
N GLY A 48 5.21 6.05 13.61
CA GLY A 48 5.17 4.76 14.29
C GLY A 48 6.49 4.00 14.20
N VAL A 49 7.13 3.98 13.01
CA VAL A 49 8.47 3.38 12.83
C VAL A 49 9.50 4.08 13.73
N MET A 50 9.50 5.42 13.77
CA MET A 50 10.42 6.19 14.61
C MET A 50 10.22 5.93 16.10
N LEU A 51 8.96 5.74 16.53
CA LEU A 51 8.62 5.38 17.90
C LEU A 51 9.08 3.98 18.26
N ALA A 52 8.93 3.00 17.36
CA ALA A 52 9.43 1.64 17.56
C ALA A 52 10.95 1.61 17.79
N ILE A 53 11.72 2.33 16.96
CA ILE A 53 13.18 2.45 17.09
C ILE A 53 13.60 3.12 18.40
N LYS A 54 12.75 3.99 18.95
CA LYS A 54 12.97 4.66 20.24
C LYS A 54 12.40 3.89 21.44
N ASP A 55 12.14 2.61 21.30
CA ASP A 55 11.58 1.73 22.36
C ASP A 55 10.21 2.17 22.89
N ARG A 56 9.50 3.03 22.14
CA ARG A 56 8.14 3.48 22.47
C ARG A 56 7.10 2.57 21.80
N TYR A 57 7.10 1.30 22.17
CA TYR A 57 6.34 0.23 21.52
C TYR A 57 4.84 0.47 21.48
N VAL A 58 4.24 0.90 22.60
CA VAL A 58 2.79 1.19 22.66
C VAL A 58 2.42 2.37 21.75
N GLY A 59 3.23 3.45 21.75
CA GLY A 59 3.02 4.58 20.86
C GLY A 59 3.10 4.19 19.37
N SER A 60 4.02 3.29 19.03
CA SER A 60 4.15 2.73 17.69
C SER A 60 2.90 1.95 17.26
N LEU A 61 2.35 1.11 18.16
CA LEU A 61 1.10 0.36 17.89
C LEU A 61 -0.11 1.29 17.74
N ILE A 62 -0.19 2.35 18.53
CA ILE A 62 -1.24 3.37 18.36
C ILE A 62 -1.12 4.03 16.97
N CYS A 63 0.08 4.38 16.52
CA CYS A 63 0.29 4.91 15.18
C CYS A 63 -0.13 3.91 14.09
N LEU A 64 0.18 2.62 14.27
CA LEU A 64 -0.24 1.56 13.35
C LEU A 64 -1.77 1.48 13.23
N MET A 65 -2.48 1.52 14.36
CA MET A 65 -3.95 1.52 14.36
C MET A 65 -4.53 2.78 13.73
N LEU A 66 -3.96 3.96 14.00
CA LEU A 66 -4.41 5.23 13.41
C LEU A 66 -4.17 5.26 11.89
N ALA A 67 -3.03 4.73 11.42
CA ALA A 67 -2.79 4.57 9.99
C ALA A 67 -3.85 3.65 9.35
N GLY A 68 -4.24 2.55 10.02
CA GLY A 68 -5.32 1.68 9.57
C GLY A 68 -6.69 2.36 9.51
N VAL A 69 -6.97 3.27 10.44
CA VAL A 69 -8.18 4.10 10.38
C VAL A 69 -8.14 5.06 9.18
N CYS A 70 -7.00 5.70 8.92
CA CYS A 70 -6.84 6.57 7.74
C CYS A 70 -7.08 5.80 6.44
N ASP A 71 -6.48 4.61 6.29
CA ASP A 71 -6.65 3.72 5.13
C ASP A 71 -8.13 3.31 4.92
N MET A 72 -8.84 2.99 6.00
CA MET A 72 -10.25 2.63 5.89
C MET A 72 -11.12 3.76 5.30
N PHE A 73 -10.74 5.02 5.52
CA PHE A 73 -11.51 6.18 5.06
C PHE A 73 -11.02 6.76 3.74
N ASP A 74 -9.78 6.53 3.31
CA ASP A 74 -9.24 7.15 2.09
C ASP A 74 -9.92 6.65 0.81
N GLY A 75 -10.20 5.36 0.71
CA GLY A 75 -11.00 4.79 -0.38
C GLY A 75 -12.41 5.39 -0.46
N THR A 76 -13.04 5.69 0.69
CA THR A 76 -14.33 6.35 0.77
C THR A 76 -14.24 7.79 0.26
N ILE A 77 -13.24 8.54 0.70
CA ILE A 77 -12.97 9.91 0.24
C ILE A 77 -12.63 9.93 -1.24
N ALA A 78 -11.80 8.98 -1.71
CA ALA A 78 -11.45 8.85 -3.12
C ALA A 78 -12.69 8.65 -4.01
N SER A 79 -13.72 7.96 -3.52
CA SER A 79 -14.96 7.71 -4.27
C SER A 79 -15.85 8.96 -4.40
N THR A 80 -15.65 10.01 -3.61
CA THR A 80 -16.46 11.23 -3.66
C THR A 80 -16.15 12.10 -4.89
N LYS A 81 -14.94 12.00 -5.45
CA LYS A 81 -14.55 12.73 -6.67
C LYS A 81 -14.95 11.94 -7.91
N LYS A 82 -16.07 12.31 -8.54
CA LYS A 82 -16.60 11.64 -9.75
C LYS A 82 -15.80 11.96 -11.02
N ASP A 83 -15.19 13.14 -11.10
CA ASP A 83 -14.50 13.67 -12.29
C ASP A 83 -12.99 13.36 -12.25
N ARG A 84 -12.61 12.15 -11.80
CA ARG A 84 -11.20 11.72 -11.80
C ARG A 84 -10.80 11.24 -13.19
N THR A 85 -9.68 11.77 -13.70
CA THR A 85 -9.05 11.23 -14.90
C THR A 85 -8.54 9.82 -14.64
N ARG A 86 -8.28 9.05 -15.71
CA ARG A 86 -7.69 7.71 -15.60
C ARG A 86 -6.34 7.76 -14.88
N ASP A 87 -5.51 8.74 -15.21
CA ASP A 87 -4.17 8.90 -14.64
C ASP A 87 -4.23 9.28 -13.15
N GLU A 88 -5.13 10.18 -12.75
CA GLU A 88 -5.37 10.49 -11.34
C GLU A 88 -5.82 9.28 -10.53
N ARG A 89 -6.66 8.42 -11.11
CA ARG A 89 -7.11 7.19 -10.46
C ARG A 89 -5.97 6.19 -10.32
N THR A 90 -5.20 5.97 -11.39
CA THR A 90 -4.06 5.05 -11.38
C THR A 90 -3.00 5.52 -10.39
N PHE A 91 -2.68 6.81 -10.38
CA PHE A 91 -1.76 7.39 -9.40
C PHE A 91 -2.24 7.19 -7.97
N GLY A 92 -3.55 7.42 -7.70
CA GLY A 92 -4.12 7.20 -6.37
C GLY A 92 -3.95 5.75 -5.89
N ILE A 93 -4.24 4.75 -6.74
CA ILE A 93 -4.07 3.33 -6.41
C ILE A 93 -2.60 2.99 -6.13
N GLN A 94 -1.67 3.55 -6.91
CA GLN A 94 -0.25 3.26 -6.72
C GLN A 94 0.29 3.89 -5.42
N ILE A 95 -0.04 5.15 -5.14
CA ILE A 95 0.45 5.84 -3.95
C ILE A 95 -0.14 5.22 -2.67
N ASP A 96 -1.39 4.77 -2.73
CA ASP A 96 -2.06 4.03 -1.67
C ASP A 96 -1.32 2.73 -1.35
N SER A 97 -1.08 1.88 -2.35
CA SER A 97 -0.35 0.62 -2.17
C SER A 97 1.10 0.83 -1.67
N LEU A 98 1.77 1.90 -2.10
CA LEU A 98 3.11 2.25 -1.61
C LEU A 98 3.07 2.73 -0.16
N SER A 99 2.03 3.45 0.24
CA SER A 99 1.79 3.84 1.62
C SER A 99 1.49 2.62 2.50
N ASP A 100 0.66 1.71 2.01
CA ASP A 100 0.25 0.50 2.71
C ASP A 100 1.43 -0.39 3.07
N ILE A 101 2.37 -0.62 2.14
CA ILE A 101 3.54 -1.44 2.45
C ILE A 101 4.41 -0.81 3.54
N ILE A 102 4.47 0.52 3.63
CA ILE A 102 5.20 1.22 4.69
C ILE A 102 4.44 1.09 6.02
N CYS A 103 3.14 1.38 6.02
CA CYS A 103 2.34 1.40 7.24
C CYS A 103 2.05 0.00 7.80
N PHE A 104 1.71 -0.96 6.94
CA PHE A 104 1.23 -2.29 7.34
C PHE A 104 2.20 -3.43 7.06
N GLY A 105 3.27 -3.15 6.31
CA GLY A 105 4.38 -4.06 6.08
C GLY A 105 5.59 -3.70 6.93
N VAL A 106 6.19 -2.52 6.68
CA VAL A 106 7.46 -2.12 7.32
C VAL A 106 7.28 -1.78 8.80
N LEU A 107 6.26 -1.03 9.18
CA LEU A 107 6.05 -0.64 10.59
C LEU A 107 5.88 -1.85 11.51
N PRO A 108 4.98 -2.84 11.25
CA PRO A 108 4.89 -4.06 12.06
C PRO A 108 6.19 -4.86 12.09
N ALA A 109 6.87 -4.95 10.95
CA ALA A 109 8.14 -5.65 10.82
C ALA A 109 9.24 -5.03 11.70
N VAL A 110 9.40 -3.69 11.65
CA VAL A 110 10.34 -2.95 12.49
C VAL A 110 9.95 -3.07 13.97
N TRP A 111 8.66 -2.98 14.29
CA TRP A 111 8.19 -3.16 15.66
C TRP A 111 8.58 -4.55 16.20
N VAL A 112 8.30 -5.62 15.47
CA VAL A 112 8.68 -6.98 15.88
C VAL A 112 10.19 -7.11 15.97
N PHE A 113 10.96 -6.54 15.04
CA PHE A 113 12.42 -6.54 15.10
C PHE A 113 12.95 -5.88 16.37
N CYS A 114 12.36 -4.74 16.79
CA CYS A 114 12.79 -4.02 17.99
C CYS A 114 12.43 -4.76 19.29
N VAL A 115 11.27 -5.42 19.35
CA VAL A 115 10.86 -6.16 20.57
C VAL A 115 11.51 -7.54 20.69
N THR A 116 12.04 -8.10 19.58
CA THR A 116 12.58 -9.47 19.54
C THR A 116 14.10 -9.47 19.66
N PRO A 117 14.70 -9.94 20.75
CA PRO A 117 16.15 -9.98 20.86
C PRO A 117 16.77 -11.03 19.91
N LYS A 118 17.53 -10.56 18.91
CA LYS A 118 18.55 -11.29 18.11
C LYS A 118 18.25 -12.73 17.69
N ILE A 119 17.00 -13.08 17.36
CA ILE A 119 16.69 -14.43 16.89
C ILE A 119 16.75 -14.43 15.35
N SER A 120 17.64 -15.25 14.78
CA SER A 120 17.80 -15.42 13.32
C SER A 120 16.47 -15.79 12.63
N ILE A 121 15.64 -16.60 13.30
CA ILE A 121 14.31 -17.00 12.83
C ILE A 121 13.35 -15.79 12.68
N ALA A 122 13.42 -14.82 13.61
CA ALA A 122 12.59 -13.61 13.52
C ALA A 122 12.92 -12.79 12.28
N PHE A 123 14.19 -12.70 11.89
CA PHE A 123 14.59 -12.01 10.67
C PHE A 123 13.98 -12.63 9.42
N THR A 124 13.99 -13.96 9.33
CA THR A 124 13.36 -14.69 8.22
C THR A 124 11.85 -14.48 8.20
N ALA A 125 11.17 -14.52 9.34
CA ALA A 125 9.74 -14.28 9.45
C ALA A 125 9.37 -12.86 9.01
N ILE A 126 10.14 -11.85 9.43
CA ILE A 126 9.99 -10.44 9.03
C ILE A 126 10.14 -10.30 7.52
N PHE A 127 11.18 -10.88 6.93
CA PHE A 127 11.42 -10.82 5.50
C PHE A 127 10.27 -11.46 4.69
N VAL A 128 9.85 -12.68 5.08
CA VAL A 128 8.73 -13.38 4.43
C VAL A 128 7.44 -12.59 4.53
N PHE A 129 7.14 -12.01 5.69
CA PHE A 129 5.96 -11.17 5.88
C PHE A 129 5.93 -9.96 4.93
N ILE A 130 7.01 -9.20 4.85
CA ILE A 130 7.10 -8.04 3.94
C ILE A 130 7.00 -8.49 2.48
N LEU A 131 7.69 -9.58 2.12
CA LEU A 131 7.68 -10.11 0.75
C LEU A 131 6.28 -10.56 0.32
N CYS A 132 5.57 -11.30 1.18
CA CYS A 132 4.20 -11.73 0.91
C CYS A 132 3.26 -10.52 0.77
N GLY A 133 3.41 -9.51 1.63
CA GLY A 133 2.66 -8.26 1.53
C GLY A 133 2.90 -7.52 0.21
N LEU A 134 4.17 -7.43 -0.23
CA LEU A 134 4.55 -6.83 -1.52
C LEU A 134 3.95 -7.58 -2.71
N ILE A 135 4.10 -8.91 -2.74
CA ILE A 135 3.56 -9.75 -3.82
C ILE A 135 2.04 -9.58 -3.89
N ARG A 136 1.38 -9.59 -2.74
CA ARG A 136 -0.06 -9.40 -2.65
C ARG A 136 -0.50 -8.05 -3.22
N LEU A 137 0.09 -6.94 -2.77
CA LEU A 137 -0.26 -5.60 -3.25
C LEU A 137 -0.03 -5.46 -4.75
N ALA A 138 1.10 -5.97 -5.25
CA ALA A 138 1.42 -5.97 -6.69
C ALA A 138 0.38 -6.77 -7.48
N TYR A 139 0.01 -7.97 -7.02
CA TYR A 139 -1.00 -8.80 -7.66
C TYR A 139 -2.37 -8.10 -7.73
N PHE A 140 -2.81 -7.53 -6.60
CA PHE A 140 -4.11 -6.84 -6.55
C PHE A 140 -4.13 -5.56 -7.39
N ASN A 141 -3.03 -4.84 -7.53
CA ASN A 141 -2.94 -3.68 -8.41
C ASN A 141 -3.09 -4.08 -9.89
N VAL A 142 -2.47 -5.19 -10.32
CA VAL A 142 -2.61 -5.71 -11.67
C VAL A 142 -4.04 -6.20 -11.92
N ASP A 143 -4.60 -6.95 -10.98
CA ASP A 143 -5.95 -7.48 -11.08
C ASP A 143 -7.00 -6.35 -11.12
N GLU A 144 -6.84 -5.30 -10.32
CA GLU A 144 -7.71 -4.12 -10.34
C GLU A 144 -7.60 -3.35 -11.67
N ALA A 145 -6.38 -3.20 -12.21
CA ALA A 145 -6.18 -2.56 -13.51
C ALA A 145 -6.88 -3.35 -14.64
N ASN A 146 -6.75 -4.68 -14.64
CA ASN A 146 -7.41 -5.56 -15.61
C ASN A 146 -8.93 -5.51 -15.47
N ARG A 147 -9.44 -5.51 -14.25
CA ARG A 147 -10.88 -5.41 -13.96
C ARG A 147 -11.46 -4.09 -14.48
N GLN A 148 -10.78 -2.97 -14.23
CA GLN A 148 -11.22 -1.65 -14.70
C GLN A 148 -11.22 -1.54 -16.23
N ALA A 149 -10.38 -2.32 -16.92
CA ALA A 149 -10.40 -2.40 -18.37
C ALA A 149 -11.56 -3.25 -18.92
N ALA A 150 -12.05 -4.23 -18.15
CA ALA A 150 -13.06 -5.19 -18.59
C ALA A 150 -14.49 -4.83 -18.16
N THR A 151 -14.71 -4.31 -16.97
CA THR A 151 -16.06 -4.04 -16.39
C THR A 151 -16.06 -2.85 -15.42
N ALA A 152 -17.20 -2.15 -15.35
CA ALA A 152 -17.43 -1.07 -14.37
C ALA A 152 -17.94 -1.58 -13.00
N GLU A 153 -18.13 -2.90 -12.83
CA GLU A 153 -18.72 -3.48 -11.62
C GLU A 153 -17.73 -3.53 -10.45
N ARG A 154 -18.24 -3.35 -9.22
CA ARG A 154 -17.45 -3.49 -7.99
C ARG A 154 -17.08 -4.95 -7.74
N ARG A 155 -15.86 -5.16 -7.21
CA ARG A 155 -15.36 -6.48 -6.81
C ARG A 155 -16.24 -7.07 -5.71
N GLN A 156 -16.69 -8.32 -5.89
CA GLN A 156 -17.55 -9.04 -4.92
C GLN A 156 -16.77 -9.92 -3.95
N TYR A 157 -15.55 -10.34 -4.30
CA TYR A 157 -14.74 -11.26 -3.49
C TYR A 157 -13.29 -10.81 -3.41
N TYR A 158 -12.71 -10.86 -2.21
CA TYR A 158 -11.29 -10.65 -1.94
C TYR A 158 -10.65 -11.99 -1.60
N LEU A 159 -9.51 -12.30 -2.21
CA LEU A 159 -8.72 -13.48 -1.90
C LEU A 159 -7.69 -13.12 -0.82
N GLY A 160 -7.63 -13.90 0.27
CA GLY A 160 -6.70 -13.69 1.37
C GLY A 160 -7.03 -12.52 2.31
N LEU A 161 -6.18 -12.34 3.33
CA LEU A 161 -6.30 -11.25 4.31
C LEU A 161 -5.80 -9.91 3.71
N PRO A 162 -6.49 -8.78 3.92
CA PRO A 162 -5.96 -7.48 3.54
C PRO A 162 -4.68 -7.16 4.33
N ILE A 163 -3.74 -6.43 3.72
CA ILE A 163 -2.46 -6.08 4.38
C ILE A 163 -2.72 -5.22 5.63
N THR A 164 -3.77 -4.42 5.62
CA THR A 164 -4.25 -3.59 6.74
C THR A 164 -4.68 -4.40 7.96
N SER A 165 -4.91 -5.72 7.82
CA SER A 165 -5.21 -6.61 8.95
C SER A 165 -4.09 -6.63 10.01
N SER A 166 -2.85 -6.34 9.62
CA SER A 166 -1.72 -6.19 10.55
C SER A 166 -1.95 -5.06 11.57
N ALA A 167 -2.74 -4.03 11.21
CA ALA A 167 -3.07 -2.93 12.11
C ALA A 167 -3.92 -3.34 13.33
N LEU A 168 -4.62 -4.46 13.25
CA LEU A 168 -5.36 -5.05 14.37
C LEU A 168 -4.62 -6.25 14.97
N ALA A 169 -4.04 -7.10 14.12
CA ALA A 169 -3.43 -8.34 14.56
C ALA A 169 -2.20 -8.12 15.44
N ILE A 170 -1.31 -7.19 15.11
CA ILE A 170 -0.09 -6.96 15.91
C ILE A 170 -0.38 -6.32 17.26
N PRO A 171 -1.24 -5.29 17.39
CA PRO A 171 -1.67 -4.80 18.71
C PRO A 171 -2.37 -5.89 19.54
N ALA A 172 -3.21 -6.74 18.92
CA ALA A 172 -3.87 -7.84 19.62
C ALA A 172 -2.85 -8.86 20.17
N VAL A 173 -1.84 -9.23 19.39
CA VAL A 173 -0.74 -10.12 19.82
C VAL A 173 0.02 -9.50 20.98
N TYR A 174 0.31 -8.20 20.94
CA TYR A 174 0.95 -7.49 22.05
C TYR A 174 0.11 -7.57 23.34
N LEU A 175 -1.19 -7.26 23.25
CA LEU A 175 -2.10 -7.34 24.39
C LEU A 175 -2.18 -8.77 24.96
N ILE A 176 -2.30 -9.79 24.11
CA ILE A 176 -2.30 -11.18 24.54
C ILE A 176 -1.00 -11.53 25.29
N GLY A 177 0.15 -11.08 24.81
CA GLY A 177 1.43 -11.29 25.46
C GLY A 177 1.49 -10.67 26.86
N GLU A 178 1.00 -9.44 27.01
CA GLU A 178 0.93 -8.74 28.31
C GLU A 178 0.00 -9.45 29.32
N PHE A 179 -1.17 -9.94 28.86
CA PHE A 179 -2.14 -10.61 29.74
C PHE A 179 -1.76 -12.04 30.12
N THR A 180 -1.03 -12.76 29.25
CA THR A 180 -0.74 -14.18 29.44
C THR A 180 0.64 -14.45 30.03
N ALA A 181 1.48 -13.41 30.24
CA ALA A 181 2.88 -13.51 30.62
C ALA A 181 3.72 -14.45 29.70
N ILE A 182 3.22 -14.74 28.50
CA ILE A 182 3.96 -15.48 27.48
C ILE A 182 4.93 -14.51 26.82
N HIS A 183 6.09 -14.99 26.42
CA HIS A 183 7.10 -14.17 25.75
C HIS A 183 6.52 -13.50 24.48
N THR A 184 6.05 -12.28 24.59
CA THR A 184 5.49 -11.43 23.51
C THR A 184 6.34 -11.49 22.25
N GLN A 185 7.64 -11.56 22.42
CA GLN A 185 8.65 -11.64 21.37
C GLN A 185 8.45 -12.83 20.42
N THR A 186 8.27 -14.04 20.99
CA THR A 186 8.10 -15.26 20.19
C THR A 186 6.76 -15.27 19.48
N ILE A 187 5.69 -14.86 20.19
CA ILE A 187 4.34 -14.82 19.61
C ILE A 187 4.28 -13.81 18.49
N ALA A 188 4.92 -12.63 18.64
CA ALA A 188 4.91 -11.59 17.63
C ALA A 188 5.60 -12.05 16.32
N ALA A 189 6.74 -12.73 16.41
CA ALA A 189 7.43 -13.27 15.24
C ALA A 189 6.61 -14.36 14.53
N LEU A 190 5.98 -15.27 15.31
CA LEU A 190 5.09 -16.30 14.76
C LEU A 190 3.84 -15.69 14.13
N ALA A 191 3.26 -14.66 14.74
CA ALA A 191 2.11 -13.96 14.19
C ALA A 191 2.43 -13.31 12.84
N LEU A 192 3.58 -12.65 12.70
CA LEU A 192 4.02 -12.11 11.39
C LEU A 192 4.14 -13.21 10.33
N LEU A 193 4.72 -14.35 10.69
CA LEU A 193 4.86 -15.47 9.74
C LEU A 193 3.49 -16.00 9.30
N ILE A 194 2.58 -16.21 10.25
CA ILE A 194 1.22 -16.70 9.97
C ILE A 194 0.45 -15.67 9.11
N ILE A 195 0.47 -14.40 9.48
CA ILE A 195 -0.21 -13.34 8.73
C ILE A 195 0.37 -13.23 7.31
N GLY A 196 1.71 -13.29 7.17
CA GLY A 196 2.38 -13.27 5.87
C GLY A 196 1.97 -14.43 4.96
N ILE A 197 1.80 -15.63 5.51
CA ILE A 197 1.32 -16.80 4.75
C ILE A 197 -0.17 -16.66 4.37
N CYS A 198 -0.96 -15.94 5.18
CA CYS A 198 -2.39 -15.67 4.90
C CYS A 198 -2.59 -14.53 3.89
N TYR A 199 -1.55 -13.77 3.55
CA TYR A 199 -1.56 -12.78 2.47
C TYR A 199 -1.56 -13.43 1.10
#